data_1abe1dbec95d44a2fee7746f7cc26815
#
_entry.id   1abe1dbec95d44a2fee7746f7cc26815
#
_cell.length_a   1.000
_cell.length_b   1.000
_cell.length_c   1.000
_cell.angle_alpha   90.00
_cell.angle_beta   90.00
_cell.angle_gamma   90.00
#
_symmetry.space_group_name_H-M   'P 1'
#
loop_
_entity.id
_entity.type
_entity.pdbx_description
1 polymer ?
#
loop_
_entity_poly.entity_id
_entity_poly.type
_entity_poly.pdbx_seq_one_letter_code
_entity_poly.pdbx_strand_id
1 'polypeptide(L)'
;MKIGFNFLVLGAIAVLFSLSGCRQHRGVIDDAAVPRLHLEARGGFGSARVVPVEMPASGSSFGVVSEPLVNEFEITNIELVRVELGMALMFQLNEAGARKLYRASVSNRGSRVVLMVSGAPVGARVLDVPIQDGIFFTFTELPDRALEQLVLDMRDTLERIHSRRR
;
A
#
# COMPACT_ATOMS: atom_id res chain seq x y z
N MET A 1 49.82 44.75 -4.33
CA MET A 1 48.97 44.16 -3.30
C MET A 1 47.52 44.17 -3.73
N LYS A 2 47.12 43.35 -4.77
CA LYS A 2 45.78 43.29 -5.38
C LYS A 2 45.33 41.85 -5.68
N ILE A 3 46.00 40.82 -5.15
CA ILE A 3 45.74 39.42 -5.48
C ILE A 3 44.77 38.72 -4.47
N GLY A 4 44.59 39.31 -3.27
CA GLY A 4 43.79 38.70 -2.19
C GLY A 4 42.27 38.82 -2.36
N PHE A 5 41.78 39.81 -3.10
CA PHE A 5 40.34 40.09 -3.19
C PHE A 5 39.60 39.18 -4.15
N ASN A 6 40.27 38.74 -5.23
CA ASN A 6 39.66 37.85 -6.22
C ASN A 6 39.49 36.40 -5.73
N PHE A 7 40.33 35.94 -4.81
CA PHE A 7 40.20 34.55 -4.28
C PHE A 7 39.03 34.42 -3.29
N LEU A 8 38.69 35.48 -2.58
CA LEU A 8 37.60 35.49 -1.61
C LEU A 8 36.22 35.51 -2.32
N VAL A 9 36.11 36.15 -3.47
CA VAL A 9 34.89 36.20 -4.28
C VAL A 9 34.65 34.86 -5.00
N LEU A 10 35.70 34.17 -5.47
CA LEU A 10 35.57 32.84 -6.07
C LEU A 10 35.12 31.77 -5.07
N GLY A 11 35.59 31.85 -3.82
CA GLY A 11 35.19 30.96 -2.73
C GLY A 11 33.69 31.10 -2.35
N ALA A 12 33.17 32.33 -2.36
CA ALA A 12 31.78 32.62 -2.01
C ALA A 12 30.80 32.13 -3.08
N ILE A 13 31.19 32.12 -4.38
CA ILE A 13 30.34 31.62 -5.48
C ILE A 13 30.26 30.09 -5.47
N ALA A 14 31.33 29.39 -5.09
CA ALA A 14 31.34 27.93 -5.02
C ALA A 14 30.42 27.36 -3.90
N VAL A 15 30.26 28.10 -2.78
CA VAL A 15 29.39 27.67 -1.66
C VAL A 15 27.89 27.84 -2.01
N LEU A 16 27.55 28.79 -2.87
CA LEU A 16 26.14 29.00 -3.28
C LEU A 16 25.59 27.94 -4.24
N PHE A 17 26.45 27.19 -4.93
CA PHE A 17 26.02 26.09 -5.81
C PHE A 17 25.79 24.77 -5.09
N SER A 18 26.26 24.57 -3.86
CA SER A 18 26.10 23.34 -3.11
C SER A 18 24.73 23.22 -2.39
N LEU A 19 23.89 24.26 -2.42
CA LEU A 19 22.53 24.25 -1.84
C LEU A 19 21.43 23.94 -2.87
N SER A 20 21.78 23.61 -4.10
CA SER A 20 20.84 23.01 -5.05
C SER A 20 20.60 21.55 -4.67
N GLY A 21 20.06 21.33 -3.45
CA GLY A 21 19.54 20.04 -3.02
C GLY A 21 18.59 19.56 -4.10
N CYS A 22 18.82 18.36 -4.62
CA CYS A 22 17.91 17.64 -5.48
C CYS A 22 16.52 17.71 -4.88
N ARG A 23 15.70 18.64 -5.35
CA ARG A 23 14.25 18.56 -5.20
C ARG A 23 13.86 17.33 -6.00
N GLN A 24 13.85 16.20 -5.32
CA GLN A 24 13.31 14.97 -5.86
C GLN A 24 11.93 15.32 -6.38
N HIS A 25 11.81 15.29 -7.69
CA HIS A 25 10.57 15.56 -8.41
C HIS A 25 9.62 14.42 -8.02
N ARG A 26 8.90 14.59 -6.89
CA ARG A 26 7.76 13.76 -6.54
C ARG A 26 6.75 13.99 -7.66
N GLY A 27 6.70 13.04 -8.57
CA GLY A 27 5.74 13.05 -9.67
C GLY A 27 4.32 13.18 -9.11
N VAL A 28 3.46 13.84 -9.85
CA VAL A 28 2.03 14.14 -9.59
C VAL A 28 1.15 12.89 -9.32
N ILE A 29 1.75 11.73 -9.05
CA ILE A 29 1.09 10.45 -8.71
C ILE A 29 1.23 10.12 -7.22
N ASP A 30 1.94 10.92 -6.43
CA ASP A 30 2.32 10.60 -5.03
C ASP A 30 1.17 10.66 -4.01
N ASP A 31 -0.03 11.12 -4.39
CA ASP A 31 -1.21 11.16 -3.52
C ASP A 31 -2.26 10.07 -3.84
N ALA A 32 -1.96 9.14 -4.74
CA ALA A 32 -2.89 8.08 -5.08
C ALA A 32 -2.82 6.94 -4.06
N ALA A 33 -3.83 6.81 -3.22
CA ALA A 33 -3.97 5.68 -2.29
C ALA A 33 -4.42 4.41 -3.04
N VAL A 34 -3.48 3.70 -3.69
CA VAL A 34 -3.77 2.50 -4.49
C VAL A 34 -3.85 1.26 -3.59
N PRO A 35 -5.04 0.69 -3.37
CA PRO A 35 -5.20 -0.51 -2.55
C PRO A 35 -4.87 -1.77 -3.36
N ARG A 36 -4.14 -2.69 -2.75
CA ARG A 36 -3.85 -4.04 -3.26
C ARG A 36 -3.85 -5.05 -2.12
N LEU A 37 -4.33 -6.25 -2.39
CA LEU A 37 -4.31 -7.36 -1.45
C LEU A 37 -3.20 -8.33 -1.85
N HIS A 38 -2.26 -8.58 -0.94
CA HIS A 38 -1.15 -9.50 -1.15
C HIS A 38 -1.28 -10.72 -0.24
N LEU A 39 -0.92 -11.89 -0.76
CA LEU A 39 -0.91 -13.12 0.03
C LEU A 39 0.42 -13.26 0.77
N GLU A 40 0.37 -13.65 2.04
CA GLU A 40 1.56 -14.04 2.79
C GLU A 40 2.24 -15.24 2.12
N ALA A 41 3.55 -15.15 1.95
CA ALA A 41 4.34 -16.22 1.34
C ALA A 41 4.59 -17.35 2.36
N ARG A 42 4.24 -18.58 1.96
CA ARG A 42 4.64 -19.78 2.70
C ARG A 42 6.06 -20.18 2.29
N GLY A 43 7.02 -19.88 3.14
CA GLY A 43 8.43 -20.17 2.87
C GLY A 43 9.29 -18.91 2.94
N GLY A 44 10.52 -19.04 3.42
CA GLY A 44 11.35 -17.91 3.80
C GLY A 44 11.65 -16.91 2.67
N PHE A 45 12.24 -15.81 3.05
CA PHE A 45 12.59 -14.63 2.23
C PHE A 45 13.52 -14.89 1.01
N GLY A 46 13.76 -16.14 0.63
CA GLY A 46 14.77 -16.51 -0.38
C GLY A 46 14.28 -16.58 -1.83
N SER A 47 13.00 -16.29 -2.13
CA SER A 47 12.52 -16.33 -3.51
C SER A 47 12.41 -14.91 -4.08
N ALA A 48 12.77 -14.71 -5.35
CA ALA A 48 12.70 -13.43 -6.06
C ALA A 48 11.26 -12.84 -6.16
N ARG A 49 10.28 -13.55 -5.67
CA ARG A 49 8.85 -13.16 -5.69
C ARG A 49 8.28 -12.82 -4.30
N VAL A 50 9.13 -12.75 -3.28
CA VAL A 50 8.71 -12.45 -1.91
C VAL A 50 9.31 -11.12 -1.50
N VAL A 51 8.46 -10.22 -1.01
CA VAL A 51 8.83 -8.91 -0.48
C VAL A 51 8.63 -8.94 1.03
N PRO A 52 9.64 -8.55 1.83
CA PRO A 52 9.46 -8.39 3.27
C PRO A 52 8.55 -7.20 3.55
N VAL A 53 7.64 -7.36 4.49
CA VAL A 53 6.78 -6.29 5.00
C VAL A 53 6.84 -6.28 6.52
N GLU A 54 6.74 -5.08 7.10
CA GLU A 54 6.66 -4.85 8.53
C GLU A 54 5.40 -4.05 8.83
N MET A 55 4.56 -4.59 9.70
CA MET A 55 3.29 -3.97 10.06
C MET A 55 3.52 -2.74 10.94
N PRO A 56 2.79 -1.61 10.71
CA PRO A 56 3.16 -0.30 11.24
C PRO A 56 3.02 -0.15 12.77
N ALA A 57 2.10 -0.84 13.41
CA ALA A 57 1.90 -0.71 14.85
C ALA A 57 2.43 -1.93 15.62
N SER A 58 2.19 -3.15 15.12
CA SER A 58 2.63 -4.38 15.80
C SER A 58 4.12 -4.68 15.60
N GLY A 59 4.77 -4.10 14.57
CA GLY A 59 6.13 -4.43 14.19
C GLY A 59 6.29 -5.87 13.66
N SER A 60 5.16 -6.56 13.40
CA SER A 60 5.18 -7.93 12.89
C SER A 60 5.77 -7.96 11.49
N SER A 61 6.85 -8.76 11.29
CA SER A 61 7.53 -8.90 10.00
C SER A 61 7.24 -10.25 9.38
N PHE A 62 6.88 -10.27 8.09
CA PHE A 62 6.69 -11.49 7.30
C PHE A 62 6.86 -11.20 5.80
N GLY A 63 6.93 -12.26 5.00
CA GLY A 63 7.04 -12.11 3.55
C GLY A 63 5.67 -12.12 2.88
N VAL A 64 5.47 -11.28 1.87
CA VAL A 64 4.30 -11.35 0.99
C VAL A 64 4.73 -11.64 -0.44
N VAL A 65 3.85 -12.30 -1.19
CA VAL A 65 4.05 -12.48 -2.64
C VAL A 65 4.02 -11.12 -3.31
N SER A 66 5.04 -10.80 -4.10
CA SER A 66 5.17 -9.47 -4.76
C SER A 66 4.04 -9.16 -5.73
N GLU A 67 3.51 -10.19 -6.41
CA GLU A 67 2.32 -10.06 -7.24
C GLU A 67 1.07 -10.00 -6.36
N PRO A 68 0.21 -8.99 -6.52
CA PRO A 68 -1.00 -8.90 -5.73
C PRO A 68 -1.98 -10.02 -6.05
N LEU A 69 -2.57 -10.61 -5.03
CA LEU A 69 -3.68 -11.55 -5.15
C LEU A 69 -4.90 -10.88 -5.78
N VAL A 70 -5.19 -9.66 -5.32
CA VAL A 70 -6.24 -8.78 -5.85
C VAL A 70 -5.62 -7.40 -6.08
N ASN A 71 -5.73 -6.91 -7.31
CA ASN A 71 -5.25 -5.60 -7.69
C ASN A 71 -6.38 -4.55 -7.70
N GLU A 72 -6.03 -3.29 -7.89
CA GLU A 72 -6.93 -2.14 -7.89
C GLU A 72 -8.08 -2.23 -8.92
N PHE A 73 -7.89 -2.96 -10.03
CA PHE A 73 -8.93 -3.14 -11.05
C PHE A 73 -9.99 -4.17 -10.66
N GLU A 74 -9.72 -4.97 -9.66
CA GLU A 74 -10.61 -6.03 -9.17
C GLU A 74 -11.41 -5.59 -7.93
N ILE A 75 -11.10 -4.44 -7.36
CA ILE A 75 -11.81 -3.82 -6.25
C ILE A 75 -12.87 -2.89 -6.81
N THR A 76 -14.13 -3.13 -6.51
CA THR A 76 -15.28 -2.33 -7.01
C THR A 76 -15.74 -1.29 -6.02
N ASN A 77 -15.60 -1.55 -4.72
CA ASN A 77 -15.96 -0.62 -3.66
C ASN A 77 -15.13 -0.86 -2.39
N ILE A 78 -14.98 0.18 -1.58
CA ILE A 78 -14.33 0.14 -0.27
C ILE A 78 -15.19 0.92 0.71
N GLU A 79 -15.49 0.33 1.86
CA GLU A 79 -16.27 0.97 2.92
C GLU A 79 -15.60 0.83 4.28
N LEU A 80 -15.76 1.84 5.11
CA LEU A 80 -15.44 1.75 6.52
C LEU A 80 -16.69 1.25 7.25
N VAL A 81 -16.56 0.11 7.92
CA VAL A 81 -17.69 -0.51 8.62
C VAL A 81 -17.37 -0.72 10.09
N ARG A 82 -18.37 -0.59 10.93
CA ARG A 82 -18.26 -0.91 12.36
C ARG A 82 -18.73 -2.34 12.60
N VAL A 83 -17.85 -3.14 13.16
CA VAL A 83 -18.13 -4.51 13.60
C VAL A 83 -17.92 -4.62 15.11
N GLU A 84 -18.24 -5.75 15.73
CA GLU A 84 -18.11 -5.96 17.17
C GLU A 84 -16.68 -5.71 17.69
N LEU A 85 -15.67 -6.02 16.87
CA LEU A 85 -14.25 -5.86 17.23
C LEU A 85 -13.69 -4.46 16.94
N GLY A 86 -14.49 -3.52 16.42
CA GLY A 86 -14.06 -2.16 16.09
C GLY A 86 -14.33 -1.76 14.65
N MET A 87 -13.55 -0.80 14.15
CA MET A 87 -13.64 -0.34 12.76
C MET A 87 -12.87 -1.27 11.84
N ALA A 88 -13.48 -1.67 10.73
CA ALA A 88 -12.87 -2.52 9.72
C ALA A 88 -13.06 -1.92 8.32
N LEU A 89 -12.14 -2.20 7.42
CA LEU A 89 -12.28 -1.93 5.99
C LEU A 89 -12.95 -3.12 5.31
N MET A 90 -14.02 -2.84 4.58
CA MET A 90 -14.73 -3.80 3.73
C MET A 90 -14.42 -3.52 2.27
N PHE A 91 -13.94 -4.51 1.56
CA PHE A 91 -13.66 -4.48 0.13
C PHE A 91 -14.68 -5.33 -0.61
N GLN A 92 -15.33 -4.75 -1.61
CA GLN A 92 -16.16 -5.49 -2.56
C GLN A 92 -15.34 -5.74 -3.83
N LEU A 93 -15.32 -6.98 -4.27
CA LEU A 93 -14.53 -7.40 -5.42
C LEU A 93 -15.45 -7.72 -6.61
N ASN A 94 -14.92 -7.49 -7.82
CA ASN A 94 -15.57 -8.02 -9.00
C ASN A 94 -15.42 -9.55 -9.08
N GLU A 95 -16.07 -10.17 -10.05
CA GLU A 95 -16.08 -11.63 -10.20
C GLU A 95 -14.68 -12.25 -10.33
N ALA A 96 -13.74 -11.56 -10.99
CA ALA A 96 -12.37 -12.04 -11.14
C ALA A 96 -11.62 -12.03 -9.80
N GLY A 97 -11.70 -10.94 -9.06
CA GLY A 97 -11.11 -10.80 -7.71
C GLY A 97 -11.74 -11.76 -6.72
N ALA A 98 -13.07 -11.91 -6.74
CA ALA A 98 -13.80 -12.84 -5.89
C ALA A 98 -13.34 -14.30 -6.11
N ARG A 99 -13.19 -14.74 -7.37
CA ARG A 99 -12.66 -16.09 -7.70
C ARG A 99 -11.23 -16.30 -7.21
N LYS A 100 -10.37 -15.29 -7.34
CA LYS A 100 -8.99 -15.35 -6.83
C LYS A 100 -8.97 -15.48 -5.31
N LEU A 101 -9.73 -14.63 -4.62
CA LEU A 101 -9.82 -14.61 -3.16
C LEU A 101 -10.39 -15.93 -2.62
N TYR A 102 -11.45 -16.47 -3.26
CA TYR A 102 -12.00 -17.78 -2.90
C TYR A 102 -10.94 -18.87 -2.99
N ARG A 103 -10.26 -19.00 -4.14
CA ARG A 103 -9.21 -20.02 -4.30
C ARG A 103 -8.10 -19.87 -3.27
N ALA A 104 -7.66 -18.64 -3.02
CA ALA A 104 -6.63 -18.38 -2.01
C ALA A 104 -7.10 -18.77 -0.61
N SER A 105 -8.34 -18.44 -0.21
CA SER A 105 -8.89 -18.76 1.10
C SER A 105 -9.05 -20.27 1.34
N VAL A 106 -9.29 -21.05 0.27
CA VAL A 106 -9.33 -22.52 0.35
C VAL A 106 -7.92 -23.12 0.41
N SER A 107 -7.00 -22.67 -0.48
CA SER A 107 -5.69 -23.30 -0.66
C SER A 107 -4.63 -22.81 0.31
N ASN A 108 -4.79 -21.61 0.89
CA ASN A 108 -3.81 -20.99 1.78
C ASN A 108 -4.39 -20.72 3.18
N ARG A 109 -5.19 -21.64 3.66
CA ARG A 109 -5.76 -21.54 5.01
C ARG A 109 -4.68 -21.36 6.06
N GLY A 110 -4.86 -20.39 6.97
CA GLY A 110 -3.88 -20.00 7.99
C GLY A 110 -2.82 -18.99 7.54
N SER A 111 -2.73 -18.67 6.23
CA SER A 111 -1.92 -17.55 5.74
C SER A 111 -2.66 -16.24 5.89
N ARG A 112 -1.93 -15.11 5.87
CA ARG A 112 -2.53 -13.77 5.90
C ARG A 112 -2.76 -13.24 4.48
N VAL A 113 -3.82 -12.45 4.34
CA VAL A 113 -3.96 -11.49 3.24
C VAL A 113 -3.66 -10.11 3.81
N VAL A 114 -2.71 -9.43 3.20
CA VAL A 114 -2.19 -8.13 3.62
C VAL A 114 -2.74 -7.05 2.71
N LEU A 115 -3.37 -6.05 3.30
CA LEU A 115 -3.72 -4.82 2.59
C LEU A 115 -2.49 -3.93 2.50
N MET A 116 -2.07 -3.66 1.27
CA MET A 116 -1.05 -2.67 0.94
C MET A 116 -1.74 -1.46 0.30
N VAL A 117 -1.37 -0.27 0.73
CA VAL A 117 -1.82 0.99 0.11
C VAL A 117 -0.59 1.71 -0.39
N SER A 118 -0.51 1.91 -1.71
CA SER A 118 0.66 2.51 -2.38
C SER A 118 2.00 1.89 -1.98
N GLY A 119 2.01 0.57 -1.77
CA GLY A 119 3.20 -0.19 -1.40
C GLY A 119 3.50 -0.25 0.11
N ALA A 120 2.74 0.45 0.96
CA ALA A 120 2.87 0.36 2.41
C ALA A 120 1.84 -0.62 3.01
N PRO A 121 2.23 -1.55 3.89
CA PRO A 121 1.29 -2.42 4.58
C PRO A 121 0.50 -1.60 5.62
N VAL A 122 -0.82 -1.78 5.64
CA VAL A 122 -1.70 -1.05 6.58
C VAL A 122 -2.59 -1.95 7.41
N GLY A 123 -2.79 -3.20 6.98
CA GLY A 123 -3.61 -4.16 7.70
C GLY A 123 -3.43 -5.59 7.18
N ALA A 124 -3.83 -6.57 7.96
CA ALA A 124 -3.75 -7.97 7.57
C ALA A 124 -4.90 -8.77 8.20
N ARG A 125 -5.36 -9.80 7.46
CA ARG A 125 -6.34 -10.77 7.95
C ARG A 125 -5.87 -12.20 7.67
N VAL A 126 -6.02 -13.08 8.65
CA VAL A 126 -5.79 -14.52 8.47
C VAL A 126 -6.96 -15.14 7.68
N LEU A 127 -6.64 -15.99 6.71
CA LEU A 127 -7.61 -16.79 5.97
C LEU A 127 -7.99 -18.02 6.82
N ASP A 128 -9.03 -17.90 7.61
CA ASP A 128 -9.56 -18.93 8.51
C ASP A 128 -10.70 -19.73 7.89
N VAL A 129 -11.52 -19.09 7.05
CA VAL A 129 -12.67 -19.67 6.36
C VAL A 129 -12.64 -19.35 4.87
N PRO A 130 -13.29 -20.18 4.00
CA PRO A 130 -13.47 -19.85 2.59
C PRO A 130 -14.30 -18.57 2.42
N ILE A 131 -13.85 -17.66 1.56
CA ILE A 131 -14.52 -16.40 1.25
C ILE A 131 -15.16 -16.52 -0.13
N GLN A 132 -16.48 -16.71 -0.19
CA GLN A 132 -17.21 -17.03 -1.42
C GLN A 132 -17.98 -15.84 -2.02
N ASP A 133 -18.32 -14.87 -1.19
CA ASP A 133 -19.17 -13.73 -1.53
C ASP A 133 -18.45 -12.57 -2.21
N GLY A 134 -17.13 -12.67 -2.37
CA GLY A 134 -16.32 -11.59 -2.92
C GLY A 134 -16.18 -10.37 -2.01
N ILE A 135 -16.52 -10.53 -0.72
CA ILE A 135 -16.37 -9.47 0.29
C ILE A 135 -15.20 -9.80 1.21
N PHE A 136 -14.23 -8.90 1.28
CA PHE A 136 -13.07 -9.04 2.13
C PHE A 136 -13.08 -7.97 3.23
N PHE A 137 -13.01 -8.43 4.48
CA PHE A 137 -12.86 -7.53 5.63
C PHE A 137 -11.44 -7.60 6.17
N THR A 138 -10.89 -6.48 6.55
CA THR A 138 -9.62 -6.43 7.28
C THR A 138 -9.62 -5.31 8.31
N PHE A 139 -8.99 -5.57 9.46
CA PHE A 139 -8.62 -4.52 10.39
C PHE A 139 -7.31 -3.89 9.93
N THR A 140 -7.14 -2.63 10.24
CA THR A 140 -5.89 -1.92 9.96
C THR A 140 -5.14 -1.66 11.26
N GLU A 141 -3.85 -1.44 11.14
CA GLU A 141 -3.01 -0.99 12.25
C GLU A 141 -2.86 0.53 12.28
N LEU A 142 -3.77 1.24 11.62
CA LEU A 142 -3.84 2.69 11.63
C LEU A 142 -4.83 3.20 12.68
N PRO A 143 -4.64 4.41 13.22
CA PRO A 143 -5.60 5.03 14.13
C PRO A 143 -6.95 5.26 13.44
N ASP A 144 -8.08 5.04 14.14
CA ASP A 144 -9.44 5.20 13.61
C ASP A 144 -9.66 6.53 12.90
N ARG A 145 -9.10 7.63 13.45
CA ARG A 145 -9.17 8.98 12.86
C ARG A 145 -8.57 9.09 11.45
N ALA A 146 -7.67 8.17 11.09
CA ALA A 146 -7.05 8.16 9.76
C ALA A 146 -7.83 7.30 8.76
N LEU A 147 -8.73 6.44 9.23
CA LEU A 147 -9.42 5.46 8.38
C LEU A 147 -10.43 6.10 7.44
N GLU A 148 -11.18 7.10 7.91
CA GLU A 148 -12.16 7.79 7.07
C GLU A 148 -11.49 8.46 5.86
N GLN A 149 -10.40 9.20 6.12
CA GLN A 149 -9.66 9.85 5.04
C GLN A 149 -9.02 8.83 4.10
N LEU A 150 -8.42 7.76 4.65
CA LEU A 150 -7.83 6.70 3.84
C LEU A 150 -8.86 6.04 2.90
N VAL A 151 -10.08 5.79 3.37
CA VAL A 151 -11.15 5.22 2.54
C VAL A 151 -11.55 6.19 1.43
N LEU A 152 -11.69 7.49 1.73
CA LEU A 152 -11.99 8.50 0.73
C LEU A 152 -10.90 8.56 -0.34
N ASP A 153 -9.63 8.59 0.05
CA ASP A 153 -8.50 8.66 -0.86
C ASP A 153 -8.40 7.40 -1.75
N MET A 154 -8.64 6.22 -1.17
CA MET A 154 -8.67 4.96 -1.96
C MET A 154 -9.83 4.94 -2.95
N ARG A 155 -11.04 5.36 -2.54
CA ARG A 155 -12.22 5.41 -3.43
C ARG A 155 -12.01 6.37 -4.59
N ASP A 156 -11.53 7.58 -4.32
CA ASP A 156 -11.21 8.57 -5.33
C ASP A 156 -10.14 8.06 -6.31
N THR A 157 -9.15 7.34 -5.80
CA THR A 157 -8.13 6.69 -6.62
C THR A 157 -8.73 5.62 -7.53
N LEU A 158 -9.60 4.74 -7.00
CA LEU A 158 -10.28 3.72 -7.79
C LEU A 158 -11.18 4.31 -8.87
N GLU A 159 -11.94 5.35 -8.58
CA GLU A 159 -12.76 6.06 -9.56
C GLU A 159 -11.92 6.61 -10.72
N ARG A 160 -10.79 7.25 -10.41
CA ARG A 160 -9.84 7.74 -11.43
C ARG A 160 -9.24 6.63 -12.28
N ILE A 161 -8.90 5.48 -11.67
CA ILE A 161 -8.34 4.33 -12.37
C ILE A 161 -9.39 3.70 -13.29
N HIS A 162 -10.61 3.50 -12.80
CA HIS A 162 -11.69 2.86 -13.56
C HIS A 162 -12.21 3.76 -14.71
N SER A 163 -12.25 5.08 -14.51
CA SER A 163 -12.68 6.02 -15.54
C SER A 163 -11.73 6.08 -16.75
N ARG A 164 -10.42 5.91 -16.53
CA ARG A 164 -9.41 5.90 -17.61
C ARG A 164 -9.46 4.65 -18.49
N ARG A 165 -10.18 3.63 -18.08
CA ARG A 165 -10.26 2.33 -18.77
C ARG A 165 -11.52 2.18 -19.64
N ARG A 166 -12.46 3.12 -19.53
CA ARG A 166 -13.67 3.19 -20.39
C ARG A 166 -13.37 3.96 -21.68
#